data_e716a9e76ca872eaf327cca395432649
#
_entry.id   e716a9e76ca872eaf327cca395432649
#
_cell.length_a   1.000
_cell.length_b   1.000
_cell.length_c   1.000
_cell.angle_alpha   90.00
_cell.angle_beta   90.00
_cell.angle_gamma   90.00
#
_symmetry.space_group_name_H-M   'P 1'
#
loop_
_entity.id
_entity.type
_entity.pdbx_description
1 polymer ?
#
loop_
_entity_poly.entity_id
_entity_poly.type
_entity_poly.pdbx_seq_one_letter_code
_entity_poly.pdbx_strand_id
1 'polypeptide(L)'
;MAELVNPTAAGRSFGRTERHDAWWVEMIPVVVLLGGFGLYATLRAIEGRFYEWGPYLSPFYSPLIDAHHHWWPLSPALLILGGPLGFRVTCYYYRKAYYRAFFLDPPACAVSEGRKTYRGETAFPFILQNVHRYFFYIALIFLAFLWGDAIRAFFFDGTLGVGVGTLVLLVDVILLSIYTLSCHSLRHLAGGKLDCFSCAAFGAPRHKAWQWLSGLNQRHMLFAWASLLSVGFTDLYVRLVSCGAIRDARLF
;
A
#
# COMPACT_ATOMS: atom_id res chain seq x y z
N MET A 1 32.28 1.82 -38.94
CA MET A 1 31.07 2.24 -38.19
C MET A 1 29.96 1.32 -38.63
N ALA A 2 29.64 0.32 -37.83
CA ALA A 2 28.49 -0.56 -38.09
C ALA A 2 27.23 0.19 -37.61
N GLU A 3 26.38 0.60 -38.55
CA GLU A 3 25.04 1.05 -38.27
C GLU A 3 24.31 -0.07 -37.55
N LEU A 4 24.01 0.13 -36.29
CA LEU A 4 23.03 -0.67 -35.57
C LEU A 4 21.69 -0.43 -36.24
N VAL A 5 21.38 -1.26 -37.21
CA VAL A 5 20.06 -1.35 -37.85
C VAL A 5 19.07 -1.69 -36.72
N ASN A 6 18.38 -0.67 -36.25
CA ASN A 6 17.26 -0.81 -35.36
C ASN A 6 16.21 -1.67 -36.12
N PRO A 7 15.92 -2.92 -35.69
CA PRO A 7 14.94 -3.73 -36.41
C PRO A 7 13.61 -3.00 -36.34
N THR A 8 13.23 -2.53 -37.51
CA THR A 8 12.04 -1.75 -37.84
C THR A 8 10.84 -2.04 -36.94
N ALA A 9 10.22 -0.98 -36.50
CA ALA A 9 8.91 -0.93 -35.82
C ALA A 9 7.75 -1.43 -36.72
N ALA A 10 8.03 -2.41 -37.59
CA ALA A 10 7.03 -3.06 -38.40
C ALA A 10 6.23 -4.01 -37.55
N GLY A 11 5.03 -3.57 -37.13
CA GLY A 11 3.94 -4.46 -36.75
C GLY A 11 4.17 -5.32 -35.49
N ARG A 12 4.69 -4.77 -34.39
CA ARG A 12 4.60 -5.46 -33.08
C ARG A 12 3.15 -5.48 -32.62
N SER A 13 2.44 -6.56 -32.93
CA SER A 13 1.10 -6.79 -32.37
C SER A 13 1.23 -7.03 -30.88
N PHE A 14 0.32 -6.46 -30.11
CA PHE A 14 0.21 -6.68 -28.67
C PHE A 14 0.22 -8.18 -28.33
N GLY A 15 0.97 -8.56 -27.30
CA GLY A 15 1.07 -9.94 -26.84
C GLY A 15 1.96 -10.88 -27.67
N ARG A 16 2.58 -10.39 -28.77
CA ARG A 16 3.50 -11.22 -29.57
C ARG A 16 4.72 -11.60 -28.71
N THR A 17 5.04 -12.88 -28.70
CA THR A 17 6.18 -13.43 -27.96
C THR A 17 6.66 -14.73 -28.62
N GLU A 18 7.93 -15.04 -28.42
CA GLU A 18 8.53 -16.35 -28.76
C GLU A 18 8.56 -17.26 -27.51
N ARG A 19 8.02 -16.81 -26.38
CA ARG A 19 7.91 -17.62 -25.16
C ARG A 19 6.84 -18.69 -25.33
N HIS A 20 7.15 -19.91 -24.89
CA HIS A 20 6.25 -21.07 -24.90
C HIS A 20 5.70 -21.39 -23.50
N ASP A 21 6.16 -20.67 -22.44
CA ASP A 21 5.69 -20.83 -21.07
C ASP A 21 4.41 -20.03 -20.82
N ALA A 22 3.69 -20.40 -19.76
CA ALA A 22 2.46 -19.71 -19.35
C ALA A 22 2.77 -18.40 -18.58
N TRP A 23 3.45 -17.47 -19.23
CA TRP A 23 3.90 -16.18 -18.67
C TRP A 23 2.77 -15.34 -18.04
N TRP A 24 1.54 -15.52 -18.48
CA TRP A 24 0.36 -14.79 -18.01
C TRP A 24 -0.12 -15.27 -16.63
N VAL A 25 0.26 -16.47 -16.19
CA VAL A 25 -0.16 -17.05 -14.91
C VAL A 25 0.30 -16.19 -13.73
N GLU A 26 1.50 -15.59 -13.80
CA GLU A 26 2.03 -14.71 -12.75
C GLU A 26 1.18 -13.45 -12.53
N MET A 27 0.39 -13.04 -13.54
CA MET A 27 -0.47 -11.86 -13.43
C MET A 27 -1.80 -12.15 -12.70
N ILE A 28 -2.28 -13.39 -12.78
CA ILE A 28 -3.59 -13.78 -12.22
C ILE A 28 -3.70 -13.44 -10.72
N PRO A 29 -2.79 -13.88 -9.83
CA PRO A 29 -2.91 -13.55 -8.41
C PRO A 29 -2.85 -12.04 -8.16
N VAL A 30 -2.09 -11.29 -8.96
CA VAL A 30 -2.03 -9.83 -8.84
C VAL A 30 -3.36 -9.20 -9.23
N VAL A 31 -3.95 -9.60 -10.35
CA VAL A 31 -5.27 -9.11 -10.80
C VAL A 31 -6.35 -9.44 -9.79
N VAL A 32 -6.39 -10.68 -9.30
CA VAL A 32 -7.40 -11.14 -8.36
C VAL A 32 -7.27 -10.42 -7.02
N LEU A 33 -6.07 -10.34 -6.46
CA LEU A 33 -5.86 -9.75 -5.12
C LEU A 33 -5.97 -8.22 -5.15
N LEU A 34 -5.34 -7.54 -6.10
CA LEU A 34 -5.45 -6.08 -6.19
C LEU A 34 -6.83 -5.63 -6.68
N GLY A 35 -7.39 -6.31 -7.67
CA GLY A 35 -8.73 -6.03 -8.17
C GLY A 35 -9.80 -6.32 -7.11
N GLY A 36 -9.71 -7.46 -6.44
CA GLY A 36 -10.59 -7.83 -5.34
C GLY A 36 -10.49 -6.87 -4.16
N PHE A 37 -9.26 -6.50 -3.75
CA PHE A 37 -9.06 -5.50 -2.71
C PHE A 37 -9.60 -4.12 -3.12
N GLY A 38 -9.35 -3.68 -4.36
CA GLY A 38 -9.84 -2.40 -4.87
C GLY A 38 -11.37 -2.34 -4.90
N LEU A 39 -12.02 -3.40 -5.37
CA LEU A 39 -13.47 -3.51 -5.35
C LEU A 39 -14.01 -3.50 -3.91
N TYR A 40 -13.44 -4.32 -3.04
CA TYR A 40 -13.82 -4.39 -1.63
C TYR A 40 -13.68 -3.02 -0.94
N ALA A 41 -12.51 -2.38 -1.05
CA ALA A 41 -12.25 -1.08 -0.42
C ALA A 41 -13.19 0.01 -0.94
N THR A 42 -13.51 0.01 -2.24
CA THR A 42 -14.45 0.95 -2.84
C THR A 42 -15.86 0.76 -2.27
N LEU A 43 -16.35 -0.47 -2.22
CA LEU A 43 -17.67 -0.78 -1.66
C LEU A 43 -17.74 -0.37 -0.18
N ARG A 44 -16.68 -0.66 0.59
CA ARG A 44 -16.60 -0.28 2.01
C ARG A 44 -16.58 1.23 2.20
N ALA A 45 -15.84 1.95 1.35
CA ALA A 45 -15.78 3.40 1.41
C ALA A 45 -17.13 4.08 1.10
N ILE A 46 -17.94 3.49 0.22
CA ILE A 46 -19.25 4.03 -0.15
C ILE A 46 -20.33 3.69 0.89
N GLU A 47 -20.24 2.50 1.51
CA GLU A 47 -21.28 1.98 2.40
C GLU A 47 -21.53 2.83 3.64
N GLY A 48 -20.48 3.40 4.25
CA GLY A 48 -20.57 4.35 5.37
C GLY A 48 -21.16 3.80 6.66
N ARG A 49 -21.11 2.47 6.89
CA ARG A 49 -21.69 1.81 8.07
C ARG A 49 -20.93 0.55 8.47
N PHE A 50 -21.14 0.07 9.69
CA PHE A 50 -20.49 -1.11 10.26
C PHE A 50 -18.96 -0.99 10.31
N TYR A 51 -18.46 0.19 10.59
CA TYR A 51 -17.03 0.49 10.65
C TYR A 51 -16.47 0.60 12.07
N GLU A 52 -17.33 0.54 13.08
CA GLU A 52 -16.93 0.56 14.50
C GLU A 52 -17.73 -0.43 15.34
N TRP A 53 -17.12 -0.93 16.41
CA TRP A 53 -17.76 -1.75 17.41
C TRP A 53 -16.97 -1.69 18.74
N GLY A 54 -17.61 -1.21 19.80
CA GLY A 54 -16.94 -1.01 21.09
C GLY A 54 -15.67 -0.17 20.94
N PRO A 55 -14.48 -0.70 21.33
CA PRO A 55 -13.23 0.03 21.16
C PRO A 55 -12.59 -0.11 19.76
N TYR A 56 -13.18 -0.91 18.86
CA TYR A 56 -12.61 -1.19 17.55
C TYR A 56 -13.11 -0.21 16.49
N LEU A 57 -12.17 0.38 15.76
CA LEU A 57 -12.43 1.20 14.59
C LEU A 57 -11.78 0.58 13.36
N SER A 58 -12.52 0.50 12.25
CA SER A 58 -11.97 0.05 10.97
C SER A 58 -10.85 0.99 10.50
N PRO A 59 -9.72 0.44 10.01
CA PRO A 59 -8.64 1.26 9.46
C PRO A 59 -9.05 2.07 8.23
N PHE A 60 -10.14 1.75 7.56
CA PHE A 60 -10.67 2.55 6.44
C PHE A 60 -11.37 3.83 6.91
N TYR A 61 -11.73 3.90 8.18
CA TYR A 61 -12.42 5.03 8.81
C TYR A 61 -11.57 5.73 9.87
N SER A 62 -10.27 5.42 9.94
CA SER A 62 -9.30 6.05 10.85
C SER A 62 -8.49 7.15 10.12
N PRO A 63 -8.40 8.37 10.70
CA PRO A 63 -9.03 8.85 11.92
C PRO A 63 -10.54 8.99 11.77
N LEU A 64 -11.29 8.75 12.85
CA LEU A 64 -12.73 8.92 12.83
C LEU A 64 -13.08 10.39 12.60
N ILE A 65 -13.64 10.67 11.42
CA ILE A 65 -14.10 12.01 11.04
C ILE A 65 -15.61 12.05 11.24
N ASP A 66 -16.07 12.90 12.14
CA ASP A 66 -17.49 13.18 12.29
C ASP A 66 -17.96 14.05 11.11
N ALA A 67 -18.48 13.38 10.08
CA ALA A 67 -18.98 14.03 8.86
C ALA A 67 -20.40 14.58 9.01
N HIS A 68 -21.02 14.51 10.20
CA HIS A 68 -22.37 15.04 10.42
C HIS A 68 -22.47 16.57 10.31
N HIS A 69 -21.36 17.27 10.22
CA HIS A 69 -21.34 18.70 9.87
C HIS A 69 -21.45 18.89 8.35
N HIS A 70 -22.64 18.91 7.85
CA HIS A 70 -23.28 19.52 6.65
C HIS A 70 -22.49 19.84 5.36
N TRP A 71 -21.15 19.72 5.31
CA TRP A 71 -20.37 20.06 4.13
C TRP A 71 -19.96 18.87 3.26
N TRP A 72 -20.01 17.64 3.83
CA TRP A 72 -19.62 16.41 3.12
C TRP A 72 -20.76 15.39 3.13
N PRO A 73 -21.49 15.22 2.02
CA PRO A 73 -22.65 14.31 1.95
C PRO A 73 -22.29 12.83 1.76
N LEU A 74 -21.01 12.52 1.55
CA LEU A 74 -20.54 11.17 1.28
C LEU A 74 -19.89 10.56 2.53
N SER A 75 -19.58 9.26 2.45
CA SER A 75 -18.87 8.55 3.53
C SER A 75 -17.53 9.22 3.88
N PRO A 76 -17.20 9.35 5.19
CA PRO A 76 -15.91 9.88 5.65
C PRO A 76 -14.71 9.14 5.11
N ALA A 77 -14.85 7.82 4.87
CA ALA A 77 -13.78 7.00 4.32
C ALA A 77 -13.25 7.50 2.98
N LEU A 78 -14.08 8.16 2.16
CA LEU A 78 -13.64 8.73 0.88
C LEU A 78 -12.63 9.88 1.06
N LEU A 79 -12.72 10.63 2.15
CA LEU A 79 -11.72 11.65 2.49
C LEU A 79 -10.42 11.03 3.00
N ILE A 80 -10.55 9.96 3.78
CA ILE A 80 -9.44 9.27 4.42
C ILE A 80 -8.60 8.51 3.40
N LEU A 81 -9.26 7.80 2.46
CA LEU A 81 -8.61 6.90 1.51
C LEU A 81 -7.58 7.58 0.60
N GLY A 82 -7.71 8.87 0.34
CA GLY A 82 -6.78 9.62 -0.52
C GLY A 82 -5.32 9.51 -0.09
N GLY A 83 -5.05 9.53 1.21
CA GLY A 83 -3.72 9.38 1.77
C GLY A 83 -3.12 7.98 1.59
N PRO A 84 -3.71 6.93 2.20
CA PRO A 84 -3.23 5.55 2.08
C PRO A 84 -3.24 5.02 0.63
N LEU A 85 -4.26 5.36 -0.16
CA LEU A 85 -4.32 4.99 -1.57
C LEU A 85 -3.20 5.66 -2.36
N GLY A 86 -2.99 6.97 -2.17
CA GLY A 86 -1.91 7.70 -2.80
C GLY A 86 -0.54 7.12 -2.47
N PHE A 87 -0.31 6.74 -1.20
CA PHE A 87 0.93 6.09 -0.79
C PHE A 87 1.16 4.75 -1.51
N ARG A 88 0.12 3.92 -1.66
CA ARG A 88 0.23 2.63 -2.37
C ARG A 88 0.35 2.81 -3.88
N VAL A 89 -0.47 3.65 -4.50
CA VAL A 89 -0.46 3.85 -5.96
C VAL A 89 0.86 4.46 -6.45
N THR A 90 1.45 5.36 -5.68
CA THR A 90 2.74 5.97 -6.03
C THR A 90 3.95 5.10 -5.65
N CYS A 91 3.77 4.02 -4.91
CA CYS A 91 4.84 3.09 -4.55
C CYS A 91 5.40 2.38 -5.79
N TYR A 92 6.73 2.37 -5.92
CA TYR A 92 7.42 1.74 -7.05
C TYR A 92 7.05 0.26 -7.21
N TYR A 93 6.89 -0.48 -6.11
CA TYR A 93 6.51 -1.87 -6.15
C TYR A 93 5.09 -2.07 -6.70
N TYR A 94 4.11 -1.35 -6.14
CA TYR A 94 2.74 -1.44 -6.63
C TYR A 94 2.61 -0.97 -8.07
N ARG A 95 3.37 0.05 -8.49
CA ARG A 95 3.46 0.44 -9.88
C ARG A 95 3.81 -0.74 -10.77
N LYS A 96 4.91 -1.46 -10.46
CA LYS A 96 5.33 -2.63 -11.24
C LYS A 96 4.22 -3.67 -11.31
N ALA A 97 3.51 -3.91 -10.21
CA ALA A 97 2.40 -4.86 -10.16
C ALA A 97 1.23 -4.45 -11.05
N TYR A 98 0.69 -3.23 -10.87
CA TYR A 98 -0.47 -2.81 -11.67
C TYR A 98 -0.13 -2.49 -13.13
N TYR A 99 1.08 -2.05 -13.45
CA TYR A 99 1.53 -1.88 -14.83
C TYR A 99 1.52 -3.19 -15.59
N ARG A 100 2.07 -4.25 -15.03
CA ARG A 100 2.04 -5.57 -15.66
C ARG A 100 0.64 -6.15 -15.74
N ALA A 101 -0.08 -6.12 -14.63
CA ALA A 101 -1.32 -6.86 -14.49
C ALA A 101 -2.54 -6.16 -15.10
N PHE A 102 -2.60 -4.82 -15.08
CA PHE A 102 -3.76 -4.06 -15.55
C PHE A 102 -3.49 -3.24 -16.79
N PHE A 103 -2.29 -2.67 -16.94
CA PHE A 103 -1.96 -1.89 -18.13
C PHE A 103 -1.21 -2.71 -19.20
N LEU A 104 -0.72 -3.89 -18.86
CA LEU A 104 0.00 -4.81 -19.76
C LEU A 104 1.21 -4.15 -20.43
N ASP A 105 2.01 -3.39 -19.69
CA ASP A 105 3.00 -2.43 -20.20
C ASP A 105 4.40 -2.62 -19.57
N PRO A 106 5.20 -3.62 -19.95
CA PRO A 106 4.82 -4.83 -20.69
C PRO A 106 4.15 -5.87 -19.78
N PRO A 107 3.34 -6.79 -20.32
CA PRO A 107 2.69 -7.82 -19.50
C PRO A 107 3.70 -8.78 -18.86
N ALA A 108 4.77 -9.14 -19.59
CA ALA A 108 5.88 -9.95 -19.10
C ALA A 108 7.17 -9.65 -19.86
N CYS A 109 8.30 -10.16 -19.40
CA CYS A 109 9.57 -10.08 -20.13
C CYS A 109 9.43 -10.79 -21.47
N ALA A 110 9.98 -10.20 -22.55
CA ALA A 110 9.91 -10.71 -23.92
C ALA A 110 8.49 -10.89 -24.49
N VAL A 111 7.50 -10.18 -23.95
CA VAL A 111 6.14 -10.10 -24.48
C VAL A 111 5.89 -8.68 -24.96
N SER A 112 5.39 -8.51 -26.20
CA SER A 112 5.17 -7.20 -26.79
C SER A 112 4.06 -6.43 -26.09
N GLU A 113 4.35 -5.18 -25.75
CA GLU A 113 3.42 -4.23 -25.15
C GLU A 113 2.59 -3.50 -26.22
N GLY A 114 1.44 -2.97 -25.80
CA GLY A 114 0.60 -2.15 -26.68
C GLY A 114 1.15 -0.76 -26.95
N ARG A 115 2.02 -0.26 -26.07
CA ARG A 115 2.66 1.05 -26.22
C ARG A 115 3.77 1.03 -27.24
N LYS A 116 3.73 2.03 -28.13
CA LYS A 116 4.77 2.20 -29.17
C LYS A 116 5.98 2.99 -28.68
N THR A 117 5.83 3.83 -27.67
CA THR A 117 6.89 4.73 -27.20
C THR A 117 6.89 4.85 -25.67
N TYR A 118 8.05 4.69 -25.08
CA TYR A 118 8.30 5.03 -23.67
C TYR A 118 8.67 6.52 -23.55
N ARG A 119 7.92 7.26 -22.73
CA ARG A 119 8.12 8.71 -22.54
C ARG A 119 8.94 9.05 -21.28
N GLY A 120 9.45 8.06 -20.60
CA GLY A 120 10.25 8.27 -19.39
C GLY A 120 9.43 8.53 -18.14
N GLU A 121 10.14 8.70 -17.03
CA GLU A 121 9.59 8.89 -15.68
C GLU A 121 9.03 10.31 -15.44
N THR A 122 9.26 11.23 -16.36
CA THR A 122 8.77 12.62 -16.29
C THR A 122 7.41 12.81 -16.95
N ALA A 123 6.93 11.80 -17.67
CA ALA A 123 5.61 11.83 -18.31
C ALA A 123 4.55 11.09 -17.50
N PHE A 124 3.28 11.51 -17.66
CA PHE A 124 2.15 10.80 -17.06
C PHE A 124 2.04 9.38 -17.65
N PRO A 125 1.78 8.33 -16.87
CA PRO A 125 1.47 8.34 -15.43
C PRO A 125 2.69 8.17 -14.51
N PHE A 126 3.90 7.95 -15.04
CA PHE A 126 5.11 7.68 -14.24
C PHE A 126 5.51 8.85 -13.34
N ILE A 127 5.25 10.09 -13.77
CA ILE A 127 5.51 11.30 -12.98
C ILE A 127 4.85 11.27 -11.60
N LEU A 128 3.74 10.54 -11.44
CA LEU A 128 3.04 10.40 -10.16
C LEU A 128 3.90 9.78 -9.06
N GLN A 129 4.96 9.04 -9.43
CA GLN A 129 5.88 8.47 -8.44
C GLN A 129 6.76 9.50 -7.75
N ASN A 130 7.00 10.63 -8.40
CA ASN A 130 7.81 11.70 -7.83
C ASN A 130 7.12 12.30 -6.58
N VAL A 131 5.80 12.15 -6.44
CA VAL A 131 5.05 12.60 -5.26
C VAL A 131 4.98 11.56 -4.14
N HIS A 132 5.54 10.37 -4.32
CA HIS A 132 5.51 9.29 -3.32
C HIS A 132 6.08 9.70 -1.96
N ARG A 133 7.10 10.57 -1.93
CA ARG A 133 7.67 11.09 -0.69
C ARG A 133 6.67 11.90 0.13
N TYR A 134 5.80 12.66 -0.51
CA TYR A 134 4.76 13.42 0.18
C TYR A 134 3.71 12.48 0.77
N PHE A 135 3.30 11.47 0.02
CA PHE A 135 2.41 10.43 0.54
C PHE A 135 3.04 9.61 1.66
N PHE A 136 4.36 9.44 1.67
CA PHE A 136 5.06 8.83 2.79
C PHE A 136 4.87 9.62 4.09
N TYR A 137 4.97 10.94 4.07
CA TYR A 137 4.71 11.77 5.26
C TYR A 137 3.24 11.68 5.70
N ILE A 138 2.33 11.68 4.75
CA ILE A 138 0.91 11.47 5.03
C ILE A 138 0.70 10.08 5.66
N ALA A 139 1.34 9.04 5.14
CA ALA A 139 1.25 7.69 5.70
C ALA A 139 1.76 7.60 7.14
N LEU A 140 2.81 8.35 7.51
CA LEU A 140 3.28 8.42 8.90
C LEU A 140 2.23 9.03 9.83
N ILE A 141 1.50 10.05 9.38
CA ILE A 141 0.41 10.66 10.15
C ILE A 141 -0.72 9.64 10.34
N PHE A 142 -1.16 8.96 9.29
CA PHE A 142 -2.17 7.90 9.38
C PHE A 142 -1.74 6.76 10.30
N LEU A 143 -0.46 6.39 10.23
CA LEU A 143 0.10 5.35 11.10
C LEU A 143 0.01 5.74 12.59
N ALA A 144 0.21 7.01 12.93
CA ALA A 144 0.05 7.49 14.30
C ALA A 144 -1.41 7.34 14.79
N PHE A 145 -2.40 7.66 13.95
CA PHE A 145 -3.82 7.43 14.27
C PHE A 145 -4.12 5.94 14.46
N LEU A 146 -3.66 5.08 13.55
CA LEU A 146 -3.87 3.64 13.64
C LEU A 146 -3.23 3.01 14.89
N TRP A 147 -2.07 3.52 15.33
CA TRP A 147 -1.50 3.13 16.62
C TRP A 147 -2.37 3.58 17.79
N GLY A 148 -2.94 4.78 17.72
CA GLY A 148 -3.91 5.25 18.70
C GLY A 148 -5.13 4.33 18.80
N ASP A 149 -5.69 3.92 17.67
CA ASP A 149 -6.83 3.00 17.61
C ASP A 149 -6.47 1.60 18.12
N ALA A 150 -5.28 1.08 17.77
CA ALA A 150 -4.81 -0.20 18.27
C ALA A 150 -4.58 -0.19 19.79
N ILE A 151 -4.11 0.92 20.36
CA ILE A 151 -3.99 1.10 21.81
C ILE A 151 -5.37 1.21 22.45
N ARG A 152 -6.28 2.00 21.86
CA ARG A 152 -7.67 2.14 22.33
C ARG A 152 -8.39 0.79 22.34
N ALA A 153 -8.07 -0.10 21.41
CA ALA A 153 -8.65 -1.45 21.32
C ALA A 153 -8.38 -2.34 22.56
N PHE A 154 -7.49 -1.96 23.46
CA PHE A 154 -7.27 -2.65 24.73
C PHE A 154 -8.21 -2.17 25.85
N PHE A 155 -9.04 -1.14 25.64
CA PHE A 155 -9.87 -0.56 26.66
C PHE A 155 -11.35 -0.75 26.34
N PHE A 156 -12.00 -1.66 27.06
CA PHE A 156 -13.43 -1.92 26.96
C PHE A 156 -14.16 -1.22 28.11
N ASP A 157 -14.95 -0.21 27.78
CA ASP A 157 -15.70 0.60 28.78
C ASP A 157 -14.82 1.11 29.93
N GLY A 158 -13.57 1.50 29.60
CA GLY A 158 -12.58 2.00 30.56
C GLY A 158 -11.80 0.90 31.31
N THR A 159 -12.07 -0.38 31.08
CA THR A 159 -11.33 -1.50 31.67
C THR A 159 -10.37 -2.10 30.65
N LEU A 160 -9.16 -2.47 31.12
CA LEU A 160 -8.18 -3.15 30.29
C LEU A 160 -8.69 -4.55 29.95
N GLY A 161 -8.64 -4.92 28.69
CA GLY A 161 -9.02 -6.24 28.20
C GLY A 161 -8.38 -6.54 26.85
N VAL A 162 -8.36 -7.80 26.47
CA VAL A 162 -7.87 -8.26 25.17
C VAL A 162 -8.92 -9.13 24.51
N GLY A 163 -9.37 -8.70 23.35
CA GLY A 163 -10.21 -9.51 22.47
C GLY A 163 -9.45 -9.96 21.23
N VAL A 164 -10.06 -10.80 20.43
CA VAL A 164 -9.50 -11.18 19.13
C VAL A 164 -9.35 -9.96 18.23
N GLY A 165 -10.32 -9.04 18.24
CA GLY A 165 -10.25 -7.78 17.51
C GLY A 165 -9.08 -6.89 17.93
N THR A 166 -8.73 -6.88 19.23
CA THR A 166 -7.54 -6.18 19.73
C THR A 166 -6.26 -6.72 19.05
N LEU A 167 -6.12 -8.04 18.96
CA LEU A 167 -4.96 -8.66 18.31
C LEU A 167 -4.95 -8.41 16.81
N VAL A 168 -6.10 -8.44 16.16
CA VAL A 168 -6.24 -8.15 14.72
C VAL A 168 -5.77 -6.73 14.43
N LEU A 169 -6.25 -5.74 15.17
CA LEU A 169 -5.83 -4.33 15.01
C LEU A 169 -4.33 -4.13 15.30
N LEU A 170 -3.82 -4.80 16.33
CA LEU A 170 -2.39 -4.72 16.67
C LEU A 170 -1.51 -5.31 15.58
N VAL A 171 -1.83 -6.49 15.06
CA VAL A 171 -1.10 -7.12 13.95
C VAL A 171 -1.14 -6.24 12.70
N ASP A 172 -2.31 -5.66 12.41
CA ASP A 172 -2.47 -4.78 11.26
C ASP A 172 -1.56 -3.55 11.34
N VAL A 173 -1.59 -2.82 12.46
CA VAL A 173 -0.75 -1.63 12.60
C VAL A 173 0.74 -1.95 12.59
N ILE A 174 1.15 -3.13 13.12
CA ILE A 174 2.55 -3.59 13.02
C ILE A 174 2.94 -3.84 11.57
N LEU A 175 2.11 -4.56 10.80
CA LEU A 175 2.38 -4.84 9.39
C LEU A 175 2.40 -3.57 8.53
N LEU A 176 1.49 -2.64 8.79
CA LEU A 176 1.48 -1.32 8.15
C LEU A 176 2.73 -0.49 8.52
N SER A 177 3.18 -0.58 9.78
CA SER A 177 4.43 0.05 10.23
C SER A 177 5.65 -0.49 9.49
N ILE A 178 5.77 -1.82 9.40
CA ILE A 178 6.88 -2.47 8.70
C ILE A 178 6.84 -2.13 7.21
N TYR A 179 5.67 -2.14 6.58
CA TYR A 179 5.50 -1.72 5.19
C TYR A 179 5.96 -0.27 4.98
N THR A 180 5.52 0.65 5.83
CA THR A 180 5.87 2.08 5.73
C THR A 180 7.37 2.30 5.98
N LEU A 181 7.95 1.64 7.00
CA LEU A 181 9.37 1.76 7.33
C LEU A 181 10.28 1.07 6.31
N SER A 182 9.81 0.06 5.61
CA SER A 182 10.56 -0.59 4.53
C SER A 182 10.57 0.20 3.22
N CYS A 183 9.90 1.36 3.18
CA CYS A 183 9.76 2.18 1.98
C CYS A 183 11.11 2.74 1.51
N HIS A 184 11.29 2.75 0.20
CA HIS A 184 12.46 3.36 -0.44
C HIS A 184 12.63 4.84 -0.09
N SER A 185 11.51 5.57 0.11
CA SER A 185 11.55 6.99 0.49
C SER A 185 12.22 7.21 1.85
N LEU A 186 11.94 6.38 2.86
CA LEU A 186 12.60 6.46 4.16
C LEU A 186 14.09 6.14 4.06
N ARG A 187 14.43 5.06 3.34
CA ARG A 187 15.84 4.70 3.07
C ARG A 187 16.60 5.86 2.42
N HIS A 188 15.98 6.53 1.44
CA HIS A 188 16.59 7.68 0.78
C HIS A 188 16.74 8.88 1.73
N LEU A 189 15.78 9.13 2.61
CA LEU A 189 15.86 10.19 3.62
C LEU A 189 16.97 9.91 4.66
N ALA A 190 17.15 8.67 5.07
CA ALA A 190 18.18 8.29 6.05
C ALA A 190 19.60 8.50 5.52
N GLY A 191 19.86 8.06 4.29
CA GLY A 191 21.22 8.09 3.77
C GLY A 191 21.39 8.14 2.25
N GLY A 192 20.32 7.98 1.47
CA GLY A 192 20.42 7.91 0.01
C GLY A 192 20.76 9.24 -0.70
N LYS A 193 20.84 10.33 0.05
CA LYS A 193 21.31 11.65 -0.46
C LYS A 193 22.76 11.96 -0.13
N LEU A 194 23.45 11.05 0.56
CA LEU A 194 24.82 11.30 1.01
C LEU A 194 25.80 10.55 0.11
N ASP A 195 26.72 11.30 -0.47
CA ASP A 195 27.85 10.74 -1.21
C ASP A 195 28.99 10.33 -0.25
N CYS A 196 29.03 10.93 0.94
CA CYS A 196 30.05 10.66 1.95
C CYS A 196 29.42 10.67 3.36
N PHE A 197 29.30 9.50 4.00
CA PHE A 197 28.79 9.43 5.37
C PHE A 197 29.76 9.99 6.42
N SER A 198 31.07 9.77 6.23
CA SER A 198 32.09 10.30 7.16
C SER A 198 32.20 11.82 7.14
N CYS A 199 31.75 12.46 6.04
CA CYS A 199 31.75 13.91 5.87
C CYS A 199 30.47 14.60 6.39
N ALA A 200 29.44 13.81 6.73
CA ALA A 200 28.12 14.33 7.09
C ALA A 200 27.93 14.38 8.61
N ALA A 201 27.16 15.38 9.08
CA ALA A 201 26.72 15.42 10.46
C ALA A 201 25.91 14.16 10.79
N PHE A 202 26.22 13.54 11.94
CA PHE A 202 25.64 12.25 12.35
C PHE A 202 25.84 11.11 11.32
N GLY A 203 26.94 11.11 10.58
CA GLY A 203 27.21 10.17 9.50
C GLY A 203 27.17 8.71 9.94
N ALA A 204 27.80 8.34 11.06
CA ALA A 204 27.81 6.97 11.56
C ALA A 204 26.41 6.44 11.94
N PRO A 205 25.57 7.13 12.74
CA PRO A 205 24.21 6.68 13.03
C PRO A 205 23.31 6.68 11.78
N ARG A 206 23.48 7.62 10.85
CA ARG A 206 22.75 7.62 9.58
C ARG A 206 23.11 6.44 8.71
N HIS A 207 24.38 6.05 8.66
CA HIS A 207 24.84 4.87 7.92
C HIS A 207 24.23 3.59 8.51
N LYS A 208 24.23 3.43 9.83
CA LYS A 208 23.59 2.29 10.50
C LYS A 208 22.08 2.22 10.21
N ALA A 209 21.38 3.36 10.30
CA ALA A 209 19.98 3.46 9.96
C ALA A 209 19.71 3.08 8.50
N TRP A 210 20.53 3.59 7.57
CA TRP A 210 20.45 3.25 6.14
C TRP A 210 20.68 1.76 5.86
N GLN A 211 21.65 1.14 6.53
CA GLN A 211 21.91 -0.31 6.41
C GLN A 211 20.69 -1.12 6.88
N TRP A 212 20.14 -0.80 8.05
CA TRP A 212 18.98 -1.47 8.60
C TRP A 212 17.75 -1.30 7.68
N LEU A 213 17.47 -0.09 7.23
CA LEU A 213 16.40 0.21 6.29
C LEU A 213 16.61 -0.49 4.94
N SER A 214 17.86 -0.65 4.50
CA SER A 214 18.16 -1.39 3.27
C SER A 214 17.81 -2.87 3.41
N GLY A 215 18.05 -3.48 4.57
CA GLY A 215 17.63 -4.85 4.87
C GLY A 215 16.10 -5.02 4.83
N LEU A 216 15.35 -4.09 5.42
CA LEU A 216 13.89 -4.08 5.36
C LEU A 216 13.38 -3.88 3.92
N ASN A 217 14.00 -2.98 3.18
CA ASN A 217 13.60 -2.64 1.81
C ASN A 217 13.73 -3.82 0.84
N GLN A 218 14.67 -4.74 1.07
CA GLN A 218 14.78 -5.97 0.27
C GLN A 218 13.51 -6.82 0.30
N ARG A 219 12.75 -6.77 1.39
CA ARG A 219 11.50 -7.52 1.58
C ARG A 219 10.24 -6.65 1.45
N HIS A 220 10.39 -5.44 0.91
CA HIS A 220 9.28 -4.48 0.79
C HIS A 220 8.07 -5.06 0.04
N MET A 221 8.29 -5.88 -0.96
CA MET A 221 7.22 -6.59 -1.69
C MET A 221 6.37 -7.47 -0.76
N LEU A 222 7.01 -8.26 0.09
CA LEU A 222 6.31 -9.11 1.06
C LEU A 222 5.47 -8.27 2.02
N PHE A 223 6.05 -7.20 2.57
CA PHE A 223 5.35 -6.31 3.50
C PHE A 223 4.21 -5.54 2.83
N ALA A 224 4.37 -5.18 1.54
CA ALA A 224 3.32 -4.57 0.76
C ALA A 224 2.09 -5.48 0.64
N TRP A 225 2.27 -6.76 0.32
CA TRP A 225 1.18 -7.73 0.24
C TRP A 225 0.60 -8.07 1.61
N ALA A 226 1.45 -8.38 2.60
CA ALA A 226 0.99 -8.71 3.94
C ALA A 226 0.15 -7.60 4.56
N SER A 227 0.59 -6.34 4.46
CA SER A 227 -0.16 -5.20 4.98
C SER A 227 -1.43 -4.88 4.18
N LEU A 228 -1.47 -5.20 2.87
CA LEU A 228 -2.68 -5.03 2.07
C LEU A 228 -3.78 -6.00 2.50
N LEU A 229 -3.40 -7.27 2.65
CA LEU A 229 -4.33 -8.31 3.07
C LEU A 229 -4.77 -8.11 4.52
N SER A 230 -3.84 -7.72 5.40
CA SER A 230 -4.13 -7.43 6.80
C SER A 230 -5.15 -6.29 6.96
N VAL A 231 -4.95 -5.16 6.29
CA VAL A 231 -5.87 -4.02 6.42
C VAL A 231 -7.27 -4.34 5.89
N GLY A 232 -7.36 -5.13 4.81
CA GLY A 232 -8.65 -5.61 4.32
C GLY A 232 -9.32 -6.59 5.28
N PHE A 233 -8.53 -7.51 5.85
CA PHE A 233 -9.03 -8.46 6.85
C PHE A 233 -9.48 -7.76 8.14
N THR A 234 -8.75 -6.76 8.60
CA THR A 234 -9.08 -5.98 9.80
C THR A 234 -10.40 -5.22 9.63
N ASP A 235 -10.59 -4.56 8.47
CA ASP A 235 -11.89 -3.93 8.17
C ASP A 235 -13.01 -4.97 8.12
N LEU A 236 -12.80 -6.10 7.47
CA LEU A 236 -13.78 -7.19 7.41
C LEU A 236 -14.12 -7.72 8.80
N TYR A 237 -13.11 -7.90 9.67
CA TYR A 237 -13.33 -8.37 11.03
C TYR A 237 -14.20 -7.40 11.82
N VAL A 238 -13.83 -6.10 11.85
CA VAL A 238 -14.60 -5.07 12.55
C VAL A 238 -16.03 -5.01 12.02
N ARG A 239 -16.22 -5.11 10.71
CA ARG A 239 -17.53 -5.16 10.07
C ARG A 239 -18.37 -6.34 10.55
N LEU A 240 -17.82 -7.56 10.54
CA LEU A 240 -18.54 -8.77 10.92
C LEU A 240 -18.95 -8.73 12.40
N VAL A 241 -18.13 -8.17 13.26
CA VAL A 241 -18.49 -7.97 14.67
C VAL A 241 -19.54 -6.86 14.81
N SER A 242 -19.38 -5.75 14.10
CA SER A 242 -20.29 -4.59 14.16
C SER A 242 -21.70 -4.93 13.65
N CYS A 243 -21.83 -5.72 12.57
CA CYS A 243 -23.13 -6.15 12.07
C CYS A 243 -23.71 -7.37 12.82
N GLY A 244 -23.02 -7.90 13.83
CA GLY A 244 -23.47 -9.04 14.64
C GLY A 244 -23.36 -10.42 13.98
N ALA A 245 -22.66 -10.50 12.82
CA ALA A 245 -22.45 -11.78 12.12
C ALA A 245 -21.52 -12.73 12.89
N ILE A 246 -20.56 -12.17 13.62
CA ILE A 246 -19.68 -12.89 14.55
C ILE A 246 -19.65 -12.18 15.90
N ARG A 247 -19.28 -12.90 16.93
CA ARG A 247 -19.00 -12.31 18.27
C ARG A 247 -17.51 -12.24 18.47
N ASP A 248 -17.05 -11.10 18.99
CA ASP A 248 -15.66 -10.99 19.42
C ASP A 248 -15.41 -11.86 20.65
N ALA A 249 -14.39 -12.70 20.61
CA ALA A 249 -14.01 -13.53 21.73
C ALA A 249 -13.05 -12.73 22.62
N ARG A 250 -13.46 -12.46 23.86
CA ARG A 250 -12.59 -11.87 24.88
C ARG A 250 -11.68 -12.94 25.45
N LEU A 251 -10.40 -12.62 25.57
CA LEU A 251 -9.38 -13.48 26.14
C LEU A 251 -9.22 -13.21 27.66
N PHE A 252 -9.38 -11.96 28.05
CA PHE A 252 -9.57 -11.52 29.43
C PHE A 252 -10.14 -10.11 29.51
#